data_b3028b343d57fcddc1e6dd979fb97822
#
_entry.id   b3028b343d57fcddc1e6dd979fb97822
#
_cell.length_a   1.000
_cell.length_b   1.000
_cell.length_c   1.000
_cell.angle_alpha   90.00
_cell.angle_beta   90.00
_cell.angle_gamma   90.00
#
_symmetry.space_group_name_H-M   'P 1'
#
loop_
_entity.id
_entity.type
_entity.pdbx_description
1 polymer ?
#
loop_
_entity_poly.entity_id
_entity_poly.type
_entity_poly.pdbx_seq_one_letter_code
_entity_poly.pdbx_strand_id
1 'polypeptide(L)'
;FDGYFFNQESYDCTAAEGALIDEMMRYMHKMRPDMLISWYDSMVPAGGVSYQNAVNDANKQFMTDSEDGTRAIDEFLMNYNWYENQVDTTISTMQSIGRSEFDAFAGLDVQQNCMNTPFRDYLLVDANGITRLSLALYCPNSTLGLSTSGENFHEVEQVFYTNAKGDPRDDSVDLTTDDWAGISRFFADHTVITGAPFVTDFNSGHGKGYYVDGQLSRNGEWSYQSNQDVMPTWTWIIDSEGEKLSGGYDFNDAYNGGNSIRFYGNLTGGQANRIMLYSTRVAVEESMKLGLTYKGDQGLVKLVAYYGDESTTGYEACQQVAYDLTAGTGDWTTTEVDLSASAGKILYAIGLQVESSKDVTGYQVNLGRLTLTEQERAALHGPASVTLDEILYRDAYTAEARVYWTPVEEAASYEIYQVNADGTRSLIMETPSTAYYIPTLNWDGLAAAVNLEVVPVNGNGIRGEATALTIPWVYGNGDSEKIEEKYFDNVCLNAKVTGVSKENAGEPASKALDGTAANGSKWCAGDGTTEGWMSIDIGREATVRRWRVEHAE
;
A
#
# COMPACT_ATOMS: atom_id res chain seq x y z
N PHE A 1 10.25 -5.04 7.02
CA PHE A 1 10.37 -3.57 7.03
C PHE A 1 11.58 -3.16 6.20
N ASP A 2 11.39 -2.20 5.29
CA ASP A 2 12.44 -1.68 4.42
C ASP A 2 13.21 -0.54 5.10
N GLY A 3 12.61 0.10 6.10
CA GLY A 3 13.22 1.18 6.83
C GLY A 3 12.36 1.76 7.95
N TYR A 4 12.82 2.88 8.50
CA TYR A 4 12.16 3.62 9.56
C TYR A 4 12.13 5.11 9.27
N PHE A 5 10.96 5.73 9.51
CA PHE A 5 10.84 7.17 9.62
C PHE A 5 10.90 7.56 11.10
N PHE A 6 11.85 8.42 11.45
CA PHE A 6 12.01 8.92 12.81
C PHE A 6 11.46 10.33 12.95
N ASN A 7 10.48 10.47 13.83
CA ASN A 7 9.98 11.74 14.29
C ASN A 7 10.34 11.91 15.78
N GLN A 8 11.39 12.70 16.07
CA GLN A 8 11.85 12.95 17.43
C GLN A 8 11.49 14.37 17.87
N GLU A 9 10.42 14.50 18.63
CA GLU A 9 9.87 15.78 19.09
C GLU A 9 9.90 15.96 20.62
N SER A 10 10.81 15.28 21.32
CA SER A 10 11.02 15.51 22.75
C SER A 10 11.86 16.78 22.97
N TYR A 11 11.24 17.79 23.54
CA TYR A 11 11.84 19.11 23.75
C TYR A 11 12.95 19.13 24.80
N ASP A 12 12.95 18.17 25.71
CA ASP A 12 13.90 18.10 26.84
C ASP A 12 15.19 17.35 26.52
N CYS A 13 15.39 16.91 25.29
CA CYS A 13 16.61 16.20 24.90
C CYS A 13 17.84 17.11 24.98
N THR A 14 18.92 16.54 25.49
CA THR A 14 20.25 17.18 25.58
C THR A 14 21.09 16.89 24.35
N ALA A 15 22.18 17.63 24.16
CA ALA A 15 23.17 17.36 23.13
C ALA A 15 23.81 15.95 23.26
N ALA A 16 23.91 15.43 24.48
CA ALA A 16 24.42 14.06 24.68
C ALA A 16 23.45 13.01 24.16
N GLU A 17 22.15 13.21 24.34
CA GLU A 17 21.11 12.32 23.80
C GLU A 17 21.02 12.45 22.27
N GLY A 18 21.18 13.66 21.73
CA GLY A 18 21.29 13.87 20.28
C GLY A 18 22.45 13.11 19.65
N ALA A 19 23.60 13.09 20.32
CA ALA A 19 24.76 12.31 19.89
C ALA A 19 24.50 10.78 19.96
N LEU A 20 23.78 10.30 20.97
CA LEU A 20 23.40 8.88 21.08
C LEU A 20 22.42 8.46 20.00
N ILE A 21 21.50 9.33 19.59
CA ILE A 21 20.56 9.06 18.49
C ILE A 21 21.32 8.97 17.16
N ASP A 22 22.25 9.89 16.89
CA ASP A 22 23.13 9.83 15.70
C ASP A 22 23.93 8.51 15.68
N GLU A 23 24.52 8.12 16.82
CA GLU A 23 25.24 6.86 16.96
C GLU A 23 24.34 5.64 16.74
N MET A 24 23.12 5.67 17.29
CA MET A 24 22.11 4.60 17.11
C MET A 24 21.78 4.42 15.62
N MET A 25 21.47 5.48 14.90
CA MET A 25 21.14 5.41 13.47
C MET A 25 22.30 4.86 12.64
N ARG A 26 23.54 5.31 12.93
CA ARG A 26 24.75 4.76 12.29
C ARG A 26 24.97 3.29 12.64
N TYR A 27 24.69 2.88 13.86
CA TYR A 27 24.76 1.48 14.26
C TYR A 27 23.70 0.64 13.51
N MET A 28 22.49 1.15 13.33
CA MET A 28 21.44 0.47 12.55
C MET A 28 21.91 0.23 11.11
N HIS A 29 22.50 1.22 10.44
CA HIS A 29 23.06 1.05 9.10
C HIS A 29 24.24 0.06 9.04
N LYS A 30 25.09 0.03 10.07
CA LYS A 30 26.16 -0.98 10.15
C LYS A 30 25.62 -2.40 10.24
N MET A 31 24.52 -2.59 10.96
CA MET A 31 23.87 -3.89 11.12
C MET A 31 22.99 -4.30 9.92
N ARG A 32 22.39 -3.32 9.26
CA ARG A 32 21.47 -3.49 8.13
C ARG A 32 21.74 -2.38 7.09
N PRO A 33 22.77 -2.56 6.24
CA PRO A 33 23.17 -1.52 5.26
C PRO A 33 22.11 -1.23 4.19
N ASP A 34 21.17 -2.13 4.01
CA ASP A 34 20.02 -2.08 3.10
C ASP A 34 18.80 -1.38 3.68
N MET A 35 18.83 -1.01 4.97
CA MET A 35 17.71 -0.37 5.64
C MET A 35 17.68 1.14 5.38
N LEU A 36 16.53 1.66 4.94
CA LEU A 36 16.30 3.09 4.77
C LEU A 36 16.01 3.77 6.11
N ILE A 37 16.68 4.87 6.39
CA ILE A 37 16.38 5.71 7.55
C ILE A 37 16.03 7.12 7.07
N SER A 38 14.80 7.53 7.34
CA SER A 38 14.28 8.86 7.06
C SER A 38 14.11 9.64 8.37
N TRP A 39 14.48 10.92 8.38
CA TRP A 39 14.47 11.79 9.55
C TRP A 39 13.62 13.04 9.33
N TYR A 40 12.75 13.34 10.30
CA TYR A 40 11.98 14.58 10.30
C TYR A 40 12.77 15.76 10.89
N ASP A 41 12.61 16.91 10.30
CA ASP A 41 13.20 18.20 10.74
C ASP A 41 12.56 18.71 12.03
N SER A 42 12.87 18.04 13.12
CA SER A 42 12.41 18.37 14.48
C SER A 42 13.59 18.52 15.43
N MET A 43 14.19 17.42 15.88
CA MET A 43 15.34 17.46 16.74
C MET A 43 16.62 17.80 15.96
N VAL A 44 17.43 18.69 16.52
CA VAL A 44 18.77 19.02 16.03
C VAL A 44 19.86 18.29 16.84
N PRO A 45 21.09 18.08 16.31
CA PRO A 45 22.18 17.40 17.04
C PRO A 45 22.52 18.02 18.40
N ALA A 46 22.24 19.31 18.57
CA ALA A 46 22.42 19.99 19.87
C ALA A 46 21.41 19.55 20.95
N GLY A 47 20.48 18.67 20.62
CA GLY A 47 19.35 18.25 21.46
C GLY A 47 18.17 19.21 21.38
N GLY A 48 17.01 18.72 21.77
CA GLY A 48 15.76 19.48 21.69
C GLY A 48 15.23 19.69 20.28
N VAL A 49 13.97 20.16 20.20
CA VAL A 49 13.25 20.39 18.94
C VAL A 49 13.51 21.83 18.45
N SER A 50 13.96 21.94 17.21
CA SER A 50 14.18 23.22 16.53
C SER A 50 13.96 23.08 15.04
N TYR A 51 12.72 23.28 14.60
CA TYR A 51 12.33 23.19 13.19
C TYR A 51 13.10 24.20 12.34
N GLN A 52 13.92 23.71 11.43
CA GLN A 52 14.74 24.54 10.54
C GLN A 52 14.04 24.82 9.21
N ASN A 53 13.11 24.00 8.81
CA ASN A 53 12.43 24.00 7.50
C ASN A 53 13.43 23.93 6.33
N ALA A 54 14.61 23.42 6.58
CA ALA A 54 15.73 23.33 5.65
C ALA A 54 16.77 22.34 6.18
N VAL A 55 17.61 21.82 5.31
CA VAL A 55 18.92 21.30 5.73
C VAL A 55 19.90 22.45 5.78
N ASN A 56 20.49 22.70 6.96
CA ASN A 56 21.41 23.80 7.20
C ASN A 56 22.49 23.46 8.25
N ASP A 57 23.28 24.43 8.68
CA ASP A 57 24.37 24.21 9.66
C ASP A 57 23.89 23.64 11.01
N ALA A 58 22.62 23.85 11.38
CA ALA A 58 22.09 23.37 12.66
C ALA A 58 21.76 21.87 12.64
N ASN A 59 21.45 21.26 11.48
CA ASN A 59 20.97 19.89 11.37
C ASN A 59 21.75 19.01 10.36
N LYS A 60 22.59 19.59 9.51
CA LYS A 60 23.34 18.87 8.46
C LYS A 60 24.19 17.71 8.97
N GLN A 61 24.53 17.67 10.28
CA GLN A 61 25.31 16.59 10.86
C GLN A 61 24.64 15.23 10.66
N PHE A 62 23.32 15.14 10.78
CA PHE A 62 22.59 13.89 10.54
C PHE A 62 22.69 13.41 9.09
N MET A 63 22.84 14.35 8.13
CA MET A 63 23.02 14.05 6.70
C MET A 63 24.48 13.83 6.31
N THR A 64 25.44 14.18 7.18
CA THR A 64 26.87 14.07 6.88
C THR A 64 27.35 12.65 7.19
N ASP A 65 27.96 12.00 6.21
CA ASP A 65 28.56 10.68 6.40
C ASP A 65 29.78 10.80 7.34
N SER A 66 29.99 9.78 8.18
CA SER A 66 31.16 9.71 9.05
C SER A 66 32.44 9.43 8.24
N GLU A 67 33.63 9.57 8.87
CA GLU A 67 34.93 9.35 8.21
C GLU A 67 35.05 7.94 7.60
N ASP A 68 34.37 6.94 8.16
CA ASP A 68 34.32 5.57 7.65
C ASP A 68 33.23 5.35 6.57
N GLY A 69 32.54 6.42 6.15
CA GLY A 69 31.47 6.40 5.16
C GLY A 69 30.11 5.91 5.68
N THR A 70 29.97 5.73 7.02
CA THR A 70 28.70 5.29 7.58
C THR A 70 27.71 6.46 7.66
N ARG A 71 26.51 6.27 7.09
CA ARG A 71 25.39 7.21 7.17
C ARG A 71 24.70 7.12 8.53
N ALA A 72 24.15 8.24 9.00
CA ALA A 72 23.14 8.23 10.04
C ALA A 72 21.74 8.06 9.40
N ILE A 73 21.44 8.85 8.38
CA ILE A 73 20.15 8.84 7.69
C ILE A 73 20.31 8.89 6.17
N ASP A 74 19.35 8.37 5.44
CA ASP A 74 19.31 8.41 3.98
C ASP A 74 18.52 9.60 3.47
N GLU A 75 17.44 9.95 4.14
CA GLU A 75 16.47 10.96 3.73
C GLU A 75 16.16 11.93 4.85
N PHE A 76 15.92 13.19 4.49
CA PHE A 76 15.58 14.25 5.42
C PHE A 76 14.25 14.91 5.01
N LEU A 77 13.22 14.80 5.82
CA LEU A 77 11.94 15.47 5.62
C LEU A 77 11.98 16.86 6.28
N MET A 78 12.02 17.90 5.46
CA MET A 78 11.94 19.30 5.91
C MET A 78 10.54 19.59 6.48
N ASN A 79 10.47 20.31 7.59
CA ASN A 79 9.20 20.79 8.13
C ASN A 79 8.51 21.77 7.14
N TYR A 80 7.25 22.05 7.33
CA TYR A 80 6.30 22.56 6.33
C TYR A 80 6.40 24.06 6.02
N ASN A 81 7.20 24.85 6.77
CA ASN A 81 7.31 26.32 6.59
C ASN A 81 8.56 26.71 5.77
N TRP A 82 8.79 26.04 4.67
CA TRP A 82 9.88 26.36 3.74
C TRP A 82 9.45 27.40 2.70
N TYR A 83 10.41 28.22 2.30
CA TYR A 83 10.31 29.22 1.24
C TYR A 83 11.55 29.11 0.34
N GLU A 84 11.72 30.02 -0.62
CA GLU A 84 12.82 29.98 -1.58
C GLU A 84 14.20 29.92 -0.89
N ASN A 85 14.43 30.73 0.14
CA ASN A 85 15.69 30.73 0.87
C ASN A 85 15.98 29.41 1.60
N GLN A 86 14.97 28.68 2.09
CA GLN A 86 15.16 27.35 2.69
C GLN A 86 15.46 26.30 1.62
N VAL A 87 14.80 26.36 0.47
CA VAL A 87 15.10 25.47 -0.68
C VAL A 87 16.55 25.70 -1.13
N ASP A 88 16.96 26.95 -1.37
CA ASP A 88 18.33 27.29 -1.80
C ASP A 88 19.39 26.89 -0.77
N THR A 89 19.10 27.13 0.53
CA THR A 89 19.99 26.74 1.63
C THR A 89 20.13 25.21 1.68
N THR A 90 19.03 24.47 1.54
CA THR A 90 19.05 23.00 1.53
C THR A 90 19.92 22.47 0.38
N ILE A 91 19.68 22.94 -0.84
CA ILE A 91 20.46 22.51 -2.02
C ILE A 91 21.96 22.78 -1.81
N SER A 92 22.31 24.00 -1.42
CA SER A 92 23.71 24.36 -1.23
C SER A 92 24.37 23.58 -0.09
N THR A 93 23.64 23.30 0.99
CA THR A 93 24.12 22.51 2.12
C THR A 93 24.34 21.06 1.72
N MET A 94 23.36 20.42 1.05
CA MET A 94 23.46 19.04 0.57
C MET A 94 24.66 18.86 -0.37
N GLN A 95 24.83 19.74 -1.34
CA GLN A 95 25.99 19.75 -2.25
C GLN A 95 27.32 19.93 -1.48
N SER A 96 27.34 20.78 -0.45
CA SER A 96 28.54 21.02 0.36
C SER A 96 29.04 19.81 1.15
N ILE A 97 28.12 18.90 1.52
CA ILE A 97 28.42 17.65 2.23
C ILE A 97 28.49 16.43 1.29
N GLY A 98 28.42 16.65 -0.04
CA GLY A 98 28.51 15.57 -1.04
C GLY A 98 27.30 14.67 -1.15
N ARG A 99 26.12 15.14 -0.74
CA ARG A 99 24.84 14.43 -0.84
C ARG A 99 24.00 15.00 -1.98
N SER A 100 23.10 14.17 -2.50
CA SER A 100 22.09 14.61 -3.47
C SER A 100 21.09 15.56 -2.81
N GLU A 101 20.74 16.63 -3.46
CA GLU A 101 19.63 17.51 -3.05
C GLU A 101 18.31 16.76 -2.99
N PHE A 102 18.14 15.70 -3.77
CA PHE A 102 16.95 14.86 -3.78
C PHE A 102 16.85 13.89 -2.58
N ASP A 103 17.90 13.78 -1.74
CA ASP A 103 17.82 13.13 -0.43
C ASP A 103 17.08 14.03 0.60
N ALA A 104 16.79 15.29 0.25
CA ALA A 104 15.97 16.21 1.04
C ALA A 104 14.58 16.36 0.43
N PHE A 105 13.58 16.19 1.26
CA PHE A 105 12.16 16.20 0.90
C PHE A 105 11.50 17.45 1.46
N ALA A 106 10.96 18.31 0.63
CA ALA A 106 10.14 19.43 1.06
C ALA A 106 8.80 18.89 1.61
N GLY A 107 8.54 19.11 2.89
CA GLY A 107 7.31 18.63 3.53
C GLY A 107 6.09 19.44 3.09
N LEU A 108 5.00 18.77 2.76
CA LEU A 108 3.69 19.36 2.50
C LEU A 108 2.65 18.70 3.41
N ASP A 109 2.14 19.46 4.38
CA ASP A 109 1.07 19.04 5.28
C ASP A 109 -0.29 19.20 4.60
N VAL A 110 -0.86 18.10 4.13
CA VAL A 110 -2.18 18.05 3.51
C VAL A 110 -3.26 17.53 4.45
N GLN A 111 -2.94 17.24 5.71
CA GLN A 111 -3.82 16.60 6.67
C GLN A 111 -5.19 17.29 6.81
N GLN A 112 -5.21 18.63 6.95
CA GLN A 112 -6.44 19.35 7.26
C GLN A 112 -7.14 19.91 6.03
N ASN A 113 -6.39 20.32 5.02
CA ASN A 113 -6.91 21.08 3.90
C ASN A 113 -6.89 20.31 2.57
N CYS A 114 -6.23 19.14 2.52
CA CYS A 114 -6.09 18.33 1.33
C CYS A 114 -5.68 19.18 0.11
N MET A 115 -6.45 19.19 -0.97
CA MET A 115 -6.21 19.98 -2.18
C MET A 115 -6.36 21.50 -1.99
N ASN A 116 -6.86 21.95 -0.85
CA ASN A 116 -6.90 23.40 -0.50
C ASN A 116 -5.66 23.82 0.31
N THR A 117 -4.68 22.97 0.49
CA THR A 117 -3.40 23.31 1.12
C THR A 117 -2.62 24.23 0.17
N PRO A 118 -2.12 25.39 0.65
CA PRO A 118 -1.27 26.25 -0.15
C PRO A 118 0.02 25.49 -0.54
N PHE A 119 0.13 25.15 -1.80
CA PHE A 119 1.30 24.42 -2.33
C PHE A 119 2.17 25.38 -3.14
N ARG A 120 3.39 25.61 -2.67
CA ARG A 120 4.36 26.51 -3.32
C ARG A 120 5.19 25.74 -4.34
N ASP A 121 4.54 25.00 -5.21
CA ASP A 121 5.13 24.16 -6.24
C ASP A 121 6.12 24.91 -7.14
N TYR A 122 5.82 26.17 -7.45
CA TYR A 122 6.70 27.04 -8.24
C TYR A 122 8.10 27.27 -7.61
N LEU A 123 8.28 27.03 -6.31
CA LEU A 123 9.59 27.08 -5.64
C LEU A 123 10.38 25.76 -5.76
N LEU A 124 9.67 24.67 -6.05
CA LEU A 124 10.25 23.34 -6.17
C LEU A 124 10.64 22.97 -7.61
N VAL A 125 10.33 23.82 -8.57
CA VAL A 125 10.74 23.63 -9.98
C VAL A 125 11.64 24.75 -10.44
N ASP A 126 12.60 24.45 -11.31
CA ASP A 126 13.43 25.44 -11.96
C ASP A 126 12.73 26.08 -13.18
N ALA A 127 13.41 27.00 -13.86
CA ALA A 127 12.89 27.67 -15.04
C ALA A 127 12.61 26.72 -16.23
N ASN A 128 13.07 25.49 -16.19
CA ASN A 128 12.83 24.45 -17.19
C ASN A 128 11.73 23.47 -16.77
N GLY A 129 11.09 23.68 -15.60
CA GLY A 129 10.10 22.77 -15.03
C GLY A 129 10.69 21.53 -14.36
N ILE A 130 11.99 21.52 -14.08
CA ILE A 130 12.67 20.39 -13.42
C ILE A 130 12.61 20.61 -11.91
N THR A 131 12.25 19.56 -11.18
CA THR A 131 12.20 19.58 -9.71
C THR A 131 13.59 19.80 -9.10
N ARG A 132 13.64 20.59 -8.03
CA ARG A 132 14.86 21.01 -7.33
C ARG A 132 15.13 20.20 -6.07
N LEU A 133 14.08 19.64 -5.45
CA LEU A 133 14.09 18.78 -4.27
C LEU A 133 13.04 17.69 -4.44
N SER A 134 13.09 16.67 -3.62
CA SER A 134 12.01 15.71 -3.48
C SER A 134 10.83 16.33 -2.69
N LEU A 135 9.65 15.70 -2.75
CA LEU A 135 8.45 16.11 -2.01
C LEU A 135 8.01 15.00 -1.06
N ALA A 136 7.66 15.35 0.18
CA ALA A 136 7.01 14.45 1.12
C ALA A 136 5.62 14.96 1.48
N LEU A 137 4.63 14.09 1.39
CA LEU A 137 3.25 14.38 1.76
C LEU A 137 2.98 13.88 3.19
N TYR A 138 2.52 14.77 4.04
CA TYR A 138 2.04 14.40 5.37
C TYR A 138 0.53 14.19 5.35
N CYS A 139 0.08 12.98 5.72
CA CYS A 139 -1.32 12.57 5.76
C CYS A 139 -2.07 12.71 4.42
N PRO A 140 -1.57 12.14 3.30
CA PRO A 140 -2.27 12.18 2.01
C PRO A 140 -3.61 11.43 2.03
N ASN A 141 -3.86 10.59 3.04
CA ASN A 141 -5.16 9.97 3.32
C ASN A 141 -6.27 10.99 3.65
N SER A 142 -5.95 12.27 3.77
CA SER A 142 -6.92 13.38 3.88
C SER A 142 -7.92 13.42 2.69
N THR A 143 -7.56 12.86 1.54
CA THR A 143 -8.46 12.61 0.41
C THR A 143 -9.70 11.80 0.81
N LEU A 144 -9.57 10.89 1.80
CA LEU A 144 -10.70 10.13 2.34
C LEU A 144 -11.77 11.05 2.95
N GLY A 145 -11.37 12.15 3.60
CA GLY A 145 -12.29 13.14 4.17
C GLY A 145 -13.13 13.89 3.14
N LEU A 146 -12.71 13.90 1.87
CA LEU A 146 -13.43 14.51 0.75
C LEU A 146 -14.26 13.47 -0.02
N SER A 147 -14.06 12.20 0.22
CA SER A 147 -14.80 11.12 -0.42
C SER A 147 -16.17 10.90 0.24
N THR A 148 -17.12 10.40 -0.53
CA THR A 148 -18.48 10.06 -0.07
C THR A 148 -18.71 8.55 0.04
N SER A 149 -17.79 7.76 -0.49
CA SER A 149 -17.81 6.29 -0.49
C SER A 149 -16.42 5.74 -0.75
N GLY A 150 -16.17 4.46 -0.46
CA GLY A 150 -14.93 3.79 -0.82
C GLY A 150 -14.67 3.74 -2.33
N GLU A 151 -15.72 3.76 -3.15
CA GLU A 151 -15.59 3.81 -4.62
C GLU A 151 -15.15 5.20 -5.10
N ASN A 152 -15.79 6.24 -4.58
CA ASN A 152 -15.49 7.62 -4.94
C ASN A 152 -14.12 8.09 -4.40
N PHE A 153 -13.57 7.40 -3.41
CA PHE A 153 -12.24 7.70 -2.87
C PHE A 153 -11.16 7.74 -3.96
N HIS A 154 -11.13 6.78 -4.86
CA HIS A 154 -10.14 6.73 -5.95
C HIS A 154 -10.32 7.86 -6.96
N GLU A 155 -11.53 8.36 -7.16
CA GLU A 155 -11.77 9.54 -8.00
C GLU A 155 -11.19 10.80 -7.34
N VAL A 156 -11.32 10.94 -6.02
CA VAL A 156 -10.72 12.04 -5.25
C VAL A 156 -9.21 11.95 -5.25
N GLU A 157 -8.64 10.75 -5.07
CA GLU A 157 -7.19 10.54 -5.18
C GLU A 157 -6.67 10.89 -6.58
N GLN A 158 -7.38 10.50 -7.63
CA GLN A 158 -7.00 10.88 -9.00
C GLN A 158 -6.89 12.40 -9.14
N VAL A 159 -7.86 13.16 -8.64
CA VAL A 159 -7.81 14.62 -8.69
C VAL A 159 -6.64 15.16 -7.85
N PHE A 160 -6.35 14.56 -6.71
CA PHE A 160 -5.23 14.95 -5.86
C PHE A 160 -3.87 14.78 -6.59
N TYR A 161 -3.68 13.68 -7.29
CA TYR A 161 -2.42 13.41 -7.99
C TYR A 161 -2.34 14.05 -9.38
N THR A 162 -3.44 14.09 -10.14
CA THR A 162 -3.43 14.49 -11.57
C THR A 162 -4.27 15.72 -11.90
N ASN A 163 -4.78 16.45 -10.89
CA ASN A 163 -5.76 17.54 -11.00
C ASN A 163 -7.13 17.11 -11.61
N ALA A 164 -8.06 18.06 -11.71
CA ALA A 164 -9.41 17.80 -12.24
C ALA A 164 -9.44 17.46 -13.75
N LYS A 165 -8.33 17.61 -14.47
CA LYS A 165 -8.20 17.23 -15.88
C LYS A 165 -7.85 15.77 -16.06
N GLY A 166 -7.33 15.12 -15.01
CA GLY A 166 -6.93 13.72 -15.03
C GLY A 166 -5.71 13.41 -15.90
N ASP A 167 -4.92 14.43 -16.27
CA ASP A 167 -3.70 14.29 -17.05
C ASP A 167 -2.59 15.19 -16.44
N PRO A 168 -1.53 14.64 -15.88
CA PRO A 168 -0.44 15.40 -15.26
C PRO A 168 0.35 16.24 -16.28
N ARG A 169 0.21 15.99 -17.58
CA ARG A 169 0.84 16.76 -18.67
C ARG A 169 0.04 18.03 -19.02
N ASP A 170 -1.22 18.14 -18.53
CA ASP A 170 -2.05 19.31 -18.76
C ASP A 170 -1.51 20.49 -17.95
N ASP A 171 -0.86 21.43 -18.61
CA ASP A 171 -0.27 22.63 -18.04
C ASP A 171 -1.24 23.83 -17.98
N SER A 172 -2.52 23.63 -18.31
CA SER A 172 -3.54 24.69 -18.34
C SER A 172 -3.92 25.24 -16.97
N VAL A 173 -3.55 24.53 -15.88
CA VAL A 173 -3.74 25.04 -14.50
C VAL A 173 -2.73 26.15 -14.23
N ASP A 174 -3.24 27.33 -13.87
CA ASP A 174 -2.43 28.51 -13.55
C ASP A 174 -1.78 28.36 -12.17
N LEU A 175 -0.45 28.17 -12.13
CA LEU A 175 0.33 28.01 -10.89
C LEU A 175 0.42 29.30 -10.06
N THR A 176 -0.03 30.43 -10.60
CA THR A 176 -0.08 31.70 -9.85
C THR A 176 -1.38 31.89 -9.08
N THR A 177 -2.32 30.95 -9.21
CA THR A 177 -3.57 30.88 -8.46
C THR A 177 -3.47 29.82 -7.35
N ASP A 178 -4.50 29.73 -6.49
CA ASP A 178 -4.63 28.68 -5.49
C ASP A 178 -5.23 27.38 -6.06
N ASP A 179 -5.28 27.24 -7.39
CA ASP A 179 -5.81 26.04 -8.02
C ASP A 179 -4.84 24.86 -7.85
N TRP A 180 -5.39 23.71 -7.51
CA TRP A 180 -4.60 22.51 -7.30
C TRP A 180 -4.10 21.94 -8.64
N ALA A 181 -2.77 21.96 -8.84
CA ALA A 181 -2.15 21.54 -10.09
C ALA A 181 -1.99 20.03 -10.24
N GLY A 182 -2.14 19.28 -9.15
CA GLY A 182 -1.82 17.85 -9.09
C GLY A 182 -0.35 17.58 -8.79
N ILE A 183 -0.07 16.62 -7.94
CA ILE A 183 1.30 16.29 -7.51
C ILE A 183 2.14 15.75 -8.67
N SER A 184 1.57 14.88 -9.49
CA SER A 184 2.26 14.21 -10.60
C SER A 184 2.65 15.14 -11.76
N ARG A 185 2.22 16.40 -11.74
CA ARG A 185 2.68 17.41 -12.70
C ARG A 185 4.16 17.73 -12.52
N PHE A 186 4.67 17.69 -11.29
CA PHE A 186 6.03 18.11 -10.92
C PHE A 186 6.91 16.95 -10.52
N PHE A 187 6.33 15.90 -9.96
CA PHE A 187 7.05 14.77 -9.39
C PHE A 187 6.69 13.51 -10.14
N ALA A 188 7.68 12.94 -10.85
CA ALA A 188 7.53 11.68 -11.53
C ALA A 188 7.73 10.52 -10.54
N ASP A 189 6.88 9.51 -10.64
CA ASP A 189 7.08 8.28 -9.90
C ASP A 189 8.27 7.50 -10.46
N HIS A 190 9.07 6.94 -9.56
CA HIS A 190 10.03 5.92 -9.94
C HIS A 190 9.30 4.61 -10.20
N THR A 191 9.60 3.98 -11.34
CA THR A 191 9.06 2.65 -11.57
C THR A 191 9.70 1.63 -10.65
N VAL A 192 8.86 0.75 -10.06
CA VAL A 192 9.30 -0.44 -9.32
C VAL A 192 9.41 -1.66 -10.24
N ILE A 193 9.01 -1.52 -11.52
CA ILE A 193 9.01 -2.62 -12.49
C ILE A 193 10.33 -2.58 -13.27
N THR A 194 11.33 -3.27 -12.73
CA THR A 194 12.70 -3.30 -13.26
C THR A 194 13.12 -4.66 -13.80
N GLY A 195 12.24 -5.66 -13.74
CA GLY A 195 12.49 -7.02 -14.21
C GLY A 195 11.24 -7.90 -14.21
N ALA A 196 11.42 -9.14 -14.60
CA ALA A 196 10.42 -10.19 -14.48
C ALA A 196 10.79 -11.14 -13.31
N PRO A 197 9.82 -11.78 -12.66
CA PRO A 197 8.39 -11.69 -12.94
C PRO A 197 7.76 -10.43 -12.36
N PHE A 198 6.77 -9.89 -13.07
CA PHE A 198 5.84 -8.88 -12.55
C PHE A 198 4.41 -9.35 -12.82
N VAL A 199 3.58 -9.35 -11.78
CA VAL A 199 2.16 -9.73 -11.85
C VAL A 199 1.36 -8.69 -11.08
N THR A 200 0.27 -8.24 -11.65
CA THR A 200 -0.74 -7.41 -10.97
C THR A 200 -2.12 -7.86 -11.37
N ASP A 201 -3.01 -7.98 -10.40
CA ASP A 201 -4.44 -8.14 -10.59
C ASP A 201 -5.17 -6.79 -10.50
N PHE A 202 -4.41 -5.70 -10.44
CA PHE A 202 -4.91 -4.34 -10.22
C PHE A 202 -5.69 -4.19 -8.91
N ASN A 203 -5.41 -5.05 -7.94
CA ASN A 203 -6.12 -5.09 -6.68
C ASN A 203 -5.73 -3.90 -5.80
N SER A 204 -6.69 -3.08 -5.43
CA SER A 204 -6.48 -1.91 -4.57
C SER A 204 -6.34 -2.25 -3.07
N GLY A 205 -6.37 -3.54 -2.70
CA GLY A 205 -6.29 -4.00 -1.32
C GLY A 205 -7.59 -3.87 -0.53
N HIS A 206 -8.70 -3.61 -1.21
CA HIS A 206 -10.06 -3.61 -0.62
C HIS A 206 -11.12 -3.94 -1.67
N GLY A 207 -12.35 -4.23 -1.23
CA GLY A 207 -13.44 -4.53 -2.14
C GLY A 207 -14.75 -4.81 -1.43
N LYS A 208 -15.82 -4.96 -2.23
CA LYS A 208 -17.16 -5.38 -1.80
C LYS A 208 -17.30 -6.90 -1.74
N GLY A 209 -16.42 -7.60 -2.38
CA GLY A 209 -16.26 -9.05 -2.40
C GLY A 209 -14.81 -9.38 -2.76
N TYR A 210 -14.44 -10.64 -2.60
CA TYR A 210 -13.14 -11.14 -3.03
C TYR A 210 -13.34 -12.14 -4.16
N TYR A 211 -12.71 -11.89 -5.29
CA TYR A 211 -12.80 -12.70 -6.49
C TYR A 211 -11.55 -13.58 -6.63
N VAL A 212 -11.74 -14.75 -7.22
CA VAL A 212 -10.68 -15.70 -7.59
C VAL A 212 -11.00 -16.24 -8.98
N ASP A 213 -10.11 -16.03 -9.94
CA ASP A 213 -10.26 -16.44 -11.34
C ASP A 213 -11.60 -15.99 -11.96
N GLY A 214 -12.01 -14.76 -11.66
CA GLY A 214 -13.24 -14.17 -12.14
C GLY A 214 -14.53 -14.65 -11.45
N GLN A 215 -14.41 -15.44 -10.38
CA GLN A 215 -15.54 -15.93 -9.60
C GLN A 215 -15.55 -15.29 -8.21
N LEU A 216 -16.73 -14.86 -7.76
CA LEU A 216 -16.88 -14.35 -6.39
C LEU A 216 -16.65 -15.48 -5.38
N SER A 217 -15.52 -15.44 -4.67
CA SER A 217 -15.15 -16.42 -3.65
C SER A 217 -15.68 -16.06 -2.26
N ARG A 218 -15.67 -14.77 -1.92
CA ARG A 218 -16.20 -14.25 -0.66
C ARG A 218 -17.02 -12.99 -0.90
N ASN A 219 -18.23 -12.95 -0.36
CA ASN A 219 -19.08 -11.76 -0.39
C ASN A 219 -18.87 -10.93 0.89
N GLY A 220 -18.99 -9.61 0.77
CA GLY A 220 -18.86 -8.66 1.87
C GLY A 220 -17.59 -7.80 1.77
N GLU A 221 -17.70 -6.61 2.33
CA GLU A 221 -16.61 -5.64 2.34
C GLU A 221 -15.39 -6.17 3.08
N TRP A 222 -14.22 -5.83 2.56
CA TRP A 222 -12.93 -6.18 3.16
C TRP A 222 -11.89 -5.12 2.82
N SER A 223 -10.85 -5.04 3.65
CA SER A 223 -9.69 -4.18 3.47
C SER A 223 -8.46 -4.86 4.06
N TYR A 224 -7.39 -4.96 3.28
CA TYR A 224 -6.10 -5.47 3.73
C TYR A 224 -4.98 -4.92 2.84
N GLN A 225 -4.26 -3.92 3.34
CA GLN A 225 -3.26 -3.19 2.56
C GLN A 225 -2.12 -4.05 2.01
N SER A 226 -1.75 -5.14 2.71
CA SER A 226 -0.73 -6.07 2.21
C SER A 226 -1.12 -6.79 0.92
N ASN A 227 -2.39 -6.70 0.52
CA ASN A 227 -2.90 -7.24 -0.75
C ASN A 227 -3.01 -6.18 -1.85
N GLN A 228 -2.58 -4.96 -1.58
CA GLN A 228 -2.53 -3.96 -2.65
C GLN A 228 -1.42 -4.32 -3.62
N ASP A 229 -1.78 -4.44 -4.88
CA ASP A 229 -0.85 -4.63 -5.98
C ASP A 229 -0.09 -3.33 -6.30
N VAL A 230 0.93 -3.45 -7.14
CA VAL A 230 1.50 -2.27 -7.80
C VAL A 230 0.44 -1.69 -8.73
N MET A 231 -0.15 -0.58 -8.32
CA MET A 231 -1.19 0.09 -9.09
C MET A 231 -0.60 0.77 -10.33
N PRO A 232 -1.41 1.03 -11.39
CA PRO A 232 -0.91 1.73 -12.57
C PRO A 232 -0.23 3.05 -12.20
N THR A 233 0.93 3.30 -12.82
CA THR A 233 1.69 4.54 -12.64
C THR A 233 0.85 5.76 -12.97
N TRP A 234 0.03 5.64 -14.01
CA TRP A 234 -0.81 6.72 -14.50
C TRP A 234 -2.29 6.36 -14.41
N THR A 235 -3.07 7.17 -13.71
CA THR A 235 -4.51 7.06 -13.55
C THR A 235 -5.22 8.33 -14.03
N TRP A 236 -5.57 8.58 -15.27
CA TRP A 236 -5.32 7.75 -16.45
C TRP A 236 -4.82 8.68 -17.55
N ILE A 237 -3.65 8.47 -18.10
CA ILE A 237 -3.22 9.19 -19.29
C ILE A 237 -3.86 8.50 -20.48
N ILE A 238 -4.80 9.18 -21.15
CA ILE A 238 -5.49 8.67 -22.32
C ILE A 238 -5.38 9.70 -23.45
N ASP A 239 -4.65 9.36 -24.50
CA ASP A 239 -4.61 10.13 -25.73
C ASP A 239 -5.67 9.60 -26.68
N SER A 240 -6.59 10.46 -27.11
CA SER A 240 -7.66 10.11 -28.05
C SER A 240 -7.64 10.99 -29.28
N GLU A 241 -7.80 10.37 -30.43
CA GLU A 241 -8.00 11.04 -31.73
C GLU A 241 -9.48 11.40 -31.93
N GLY A 242 -10.40 10.81 -31.14
CA GLY A 242 -11.84 10.99 -31.19
C GLY A 242 -12.49 11.27 -29.82
N GLU A 243 -13.58 10.58 -29.53
CA GLU A 243 -14.15 10.61 -28.17
C GLU A 243 -13.19 9.90 -27.21
N LYS A 244 -12.85 10.61 -26.10
CA LYS A 244 -11.93 10.10 -25.07
C LYS A 244 -12.69 9.14 -24.14
N LEU A 245 -12.16 7.94 -23.94
CA LEU A 245 -12.65 7.02 -22.92
C LEU A 245 -12.41 7.56 -21.50
N SER A 246 -13.20 7.10 -20.57
CA SER A 246 -12.99 7.27 -19.13
C SER A 246 -12.36 6.00 -18.53
N GLY A 247 -11.51 6.15 -17.51
CA GLY A 247 -10.96 5.06 -16.72
C GLY A 247 -11.48 5.10 -15.29
N GLY A 248 -11.51 3.96 -14.61
CA GLY A 248 -11.89 3.86 -13.21
C GLY A 248 -11.77 2.44 -12.66
N TYR A 249 -12.05 2.28 -11.37
CA TYR A 249 -12.10 0.97 -10.71
C TYR A 249 -13.51 0.39 -10.77
N ASP A 250 -13.61 -0.92 -10.97
CA ASP A 250 -14.87 -1.66 -10.91
C ASP A 250 -14.83 -2.66 -9.76
N PHE A 251 -15.57 -2.36 -8.69
CA PHE A 251 -15.66 -3.19 -7.48
C PHE A 251 -16.77 -4.26 -7.56
N ASN A 252 -17.46 -4.36 -8.69
CA ASN A 252 -18.55 -5.33 -8.87
C ASN A 252 -18.14 -6.49 -9.78
N ASP A 253 -16.99 -6.38 -10.46
CA ASP A 253 -16.46 -7.41 -11.35
C ASP A 253 -14.93 -7.36 -11.34
N ALA A 254 -14.31 -8.42 -10.85
CA ALA A 254 -12.86 -8.55 -10.77
C ALA A 254 -12.39 -9.94 -11.21
N TYR A 255 -11.14 -10.05 -11.64
CA TYR A 255 -10.53 -11.33 -11.93
C TYR A 255 -9.98 -11.97 -10.65
N ASN A 256 -9.13 -11.24 -9.92
CA ASN A 256 -8.72 -11.59 -8.56
C ASN A 256 -8.78 -10.35 -7.68
N GLY A 257 -8.85 -10.54 -6.35
CA GLY A 257 -8.91 -9.44 -5.40
C GLY A 257 -10.25 -8.75 -5.33
N GLY A 258 -10.25 -7.44 -5.09
CA GLY A 258 -11.45 -6.65 -4.79
C GLY A 258 -12.02 -5.86 -5.96
N ASN A 259 -11.25 -5.64 -7.01
CA ASN A 259 -11.63 -4.79 -8.15
C ASN A 259 -10.88 -5.17 -9.42
N SER A 260 -11.40 -4.70 -10.55
CA SER A 260 -10.71 -4.59 -11.83
C SER A 260 -10.54 -3.14 -12.24
N ILE A 261 -9.77 -2.85 -13.29
CA ILE A 261 -9.75 -1.54 -13.94
C ILE A 261 -10.72 -1.58 -15.11
N ARG A 262 -11.56 -0.55 -15.22
CA ARG A 262 -12.54 -0.42 -16.28
C ARG A 262 -12.26 0.81 -17.14
N PHE A 263 -12.22 0.63 -18.48
CA PHE A 263 -12.28 1.72 -19.46
C PHE A 263 -13.61 1.66 -20.19
N TYR A 264 -14.28 2.82 -20.29
CA TYR A 264 -15.64 2.89 -20.83
C TYR A 264 -15.93 4.22 -21.51
N GLY A 265 -16.92 4.24 -22.40
CA GLY A 265 -17.34 5.42 -23.15
C GLY A 265 -17.85 5.07 -24.54
N ASN A 266 -17.63 5.97 -25.50
CA ASN A 266 -17.91 5.72 -26.91
C ASN A 266 -16.62 5.69 -27.71
N LEU A 267 -16.63 5.02 -28.85
CA LEU A 267 -15.51 5.00 -29.79
C LEU A 267 -15.94 5.68 -31.10
N THR A 268 -15.07 6.54 -31.61
CA THR A 268 -15.21 7.12 -32.97
C THR A 268 -14.52 6.22 -33.96
N GLY A 269 -15.22 5.85 -35.05
CA GLY A 269 -14.70 4.93 -36.05
C GLY A 269 -13.41 5.39 -36.71
N GLY A 270 -12.41 4.51 -36.75
CA GLY A 270 -11.08 4.78 -37.29
C GLY A 270 -10.20 5.66 -36.44
N GLN A 271 -10.56 5.92 -35.17
CA GLN A 271 -9.80 6.74 -34.25
C GLN A 271 -9.45 5.92 -32.98
N ALA A 272 -8.19 6.00 -32.59
CA ALA A 272 -7.68 5.24 -31.47
C ALA A 272 -7.75 6.02 -30.14
N ASN A 273 -7.99 5.31 -29.04
CA ASN A 273 -7.68 5.72 -27.69
C ASN A 273 -6.41 4.98 -27.25
N ARG A 274 -5.36 5.69 -26.88
CA ARG A 274 -4.11 5.16 -26.35
C ARG A 274 -4.09 5.42 -24.84
N ILE A 275 -4.03 4.35 -24.06
CA ILE A 275 -4.13 4.38 -22.61
C ILE A 275 -2.79 3.96 -22.05
N MET A 276 -2.16 4.83 -21.24
CA MET A 276 -0.93 4.50 -20.52
C MET A 276 -1.28 3.87 -19.17
N LEU A 277 -0.59 2.78 -18.83
CA LEU A 277 -0.79 2.07 -17.56
C LEU A 277 0.47 2.15 -16.68
N TYR A 278 1.56 1.56 -17.12
CA TYR A 278 2.76 1.41 -16.29
C TYR A 278 4.00 2.01 -16.92
N SER A 279 4.73 2.80 -16.14
CA SER A 279 6.15 3.05 -16.36
C SER A 279 6.94 1.80 -15.98
N THR A 280 7.93 1.44 -16.76
CA THR A 280 8.81 0.29 -16.52
C THR A 280 10.25 0.65 -16.89
N ARG A 281 11.21 -0.16 -16.43
CA ARG A 281 12.61 -0.13 -16.91
C ARG A 281 13.16 -1.56 -16.93
N VAL A 282 12.72 -2.34 -17.92
CA VAL A 282 13.01 -3.77 -18.01
C VAL A 282 13.83 -4.07 -19.25
N ALA A 283 15.03 -4.64 -19.07
CA ALA A 283 15.78 -5.22 -20.16
C ALA A 283 15.02 -6.44 -20.71
N VAL A 284 14.68 -6.41 -22.00
CA VAL A 284 13.87 -7.47 -22.62
C VAL A 284 14.76 -8.63 -22.99
N GLU A 285 14.44 -9.82 -22.47
CA GLU A 285 15.08 -11.09 -22.79
C GLU A 285 14.27 -11.88 -23.83
N GLU A 286 14.93 -12.83 -24.52
CA GLU A 286 14.29 -13.62 -25.59
C GLU A 286 13.09 -14.47 -25.13
N SER A 287 13.07 -14.85 -23.85
CA SER A 287 12.01 -15.69 -23.26
C SER A 287 10.83 -14.90 -22.69
N MET A 288 10.93 -13.57 -22.65
CA MET A 288 9.91 -12.74 -21.99
C MET A 288 8.58 -12.72 -22.74
N LYS A 289 7.52 -12.79 -21.94
CA LYS A 289 6.14 -12.70 -22.39
C LYS A 289 5.40 -11.60 -21.60
N LEU A 290 4.50 -10.93 -22.27
CA LEU A 290 3.59 -9.97 -21.66
C LEU A 290 2.15 -10.51 -21.80
N GLY A 291 1.43 -10.67 -20.68
CA GLY A 291 0.10 -11.24 -20.64
C GLY A 291 -0.94 -10.23 -20.17
N LEU A 292 -2.15 -10.33 -20.68
CA LEU A 292 -3.30 -9.55 -20.22
C LEU A 292 -4.52 -10.47 -20.10
N THR A 293 -5.17 -10.42 -18.93
CA THR A 293 -6.50 -10.99 -18.71
C THR A 293 -7.51 -9.84 -18.69
N TYR A 294 -8.52 -9.92 -19.54
CA TYR A 294 -9.49 -8.85 -19.74
C TYR A 294 -10.87 -9.40 -20.10
N LYS A 295 -11.90 -8.55 -20.03
CA LYS A 295 -13.29 -8.91 -20.26
C LYS A 295 -14.01 -7.82 -21.05
N GLY A 296 -14.77 -8.19 -22.08
CA GLY A 296 -15.75 -7.32 -22.73
C GLY A 296 -15.29 -6.51 -23.94
N ASP A 297 -14.11 -6.73 -24.50
CA ASP A 297 -13.52 -5.88 -25.56
C ASP A 297 -13.95 -6.19 -27.00
N GLN A 298 -14.42 -7.39 -27.27
CA GLN A 298 -14.78 -7.89 -28.59
C GLN A 298 -13.67 -7.77 -29.67
N GLY A 299 -12.40 -7.79 -29.27
CA GLY A 299 -11.25 -7.71 -30.18
C GLY A 299 -10.85 -6.28 -30.58
N LEU A 300 -11.30 -5.27 -29.85
CA LEU A 300 -10.97 -3.87 -30.10
C LEU A 300 -9.75 -3.37 -29.30
N VAL A 301 -9.26 -4.16 -28.34
CA VAL A 301 -8.10 -3.86 -27.49
C VAL A 301 -6.84 -4.48 -28.07
N LYS A 302 -5.76 -3.70 -28.07
CA LYS A 302 -4.38 -4.16 -28.29
C LYS A 302 -3.54 -3.82 -27.09
N LEU A 303 -2.63 -4.72 -26.74
CA LEU A 303 -1.58 -4.43 -25.76
C LEU A 303 -0.47 -3.65 -26.45
N VAL A 304 0.01 -2.57 -25.83
CA VAL A 304 1.06 -1.71 -26.38
C VAL A 304 2.27 -1.71 -25.47
N ALA A 305 3.43 -1.99 -26.03
CA ALA A 305 4.70 -1.87 -25.35
C ALA A 305 5.58 -0.79 -25.99
N TYR A 306 6.32 -0.06 -25.16
CA TYR A 306 7.15 1.08 -25.53
C TYR A 306 8.61 0.73 -25.32
N TYR A 307 9.35 0.60 -26.42
CA TYR A 307 10.74 0.14 -26.39
C TYR A 307 11.73 1.24 -26.74
N GLY A 308 12.80 1.30 -25.99
CA GLY A 308 13.92 2.21 -26.23
C GLY A 308 15.26 1.52 -26.00
N ASP A 309 16.31 2.33 -25.89
CA ASP A 309 17.66 1.94 -25.48
C ASP A 309 18.10 2.76 -24.24
N GLU A 310 19.33 2.54 -23.75
CA GLU A 310 19.86 3.25 -22.57
C GLU A 310 19.87 4.79 -22.72
N SER A 311 19.84 5.31 -23.92
CA SER A 311 19.84 6.75 -24.19
C SER A 311 18.44 7.36 -24.27
N THR A 312 17.40 6.53 -24.24
CA THR A 312 16.01 6.98 -24.36
C THR A 312 15.55 7.68 -23.07
N THR A 313 14.99 8.88 -23.23
CA THR A 313 14.55 9.73 -22.13
C THR A 313 13.02 9.79 -22.08
N GLY A 314 12.38 8.77 -21.50
CA GLY A 314 10.93 8.69 -21.35
C GLY A 314 10.23 7.92 -22.47
N TYR A 315 8.99 7.54 -22.20
CA TYR A 315 8.20 6.67 -23.09
C TYR A 315 7.79 7.37 -24.40
N GLU A 316 7.70 8.68 -24.41
CA GLU A 316 7.34 9.46 -25.59
C GLU A 316 8.38 9.34 -26.72
N ALA A 317 9.65 9.10 -26.35
CA ALA A 317 10.73 8.88 -27.32
C ALA A 317 10.85 7.41 -27.77
N CYS A 318 10.04 6.52 -27.23
CA CYS A 318 10.11 5.09 -27.50
C CYS A 318 9.45 4.69 -28.83
N GLN A 319 9.91 3.57 -29.38
CA GLN A 319 9.21 2.84 -30.42
C GLN A 319 7.99 2.13 -29.80
N GLN A 320 6.80 2.41 -30.30
CA GLN A 320 5.58 1.72 -29.93
C GLN A 320 5.40 0.44 -30.74
N VAL A 321 5.06 -0.65 -30.06
CA VAL A 321 4.69 -1.92 -30.69
C VAL A 321 3.33 -2.35 -30.15
N ALA A 322 2.35 -2.47 -31.01
CA ALA A 322 1.00 -2.92 -30.66
C ALA A 322 0.86 -4.42 -30.99
N TYR A 323 0.37 -5.17 -30.00
CA TYR A 323 0.13 -6.60 -30.11
C TYR A 323 -1.37 -6.87 -30.15
N ASP A 324 -1.81 -7.63 -31.16
CA ASP A 324 -3.19 -8.07 -31.25
C ASP A 324 -3.47 -9.11 -30.14
N LEU A 325 -4.60 -8.95 -29.48
CA LEU A 325 -5.06 -9.87 -28.45
C LEU A 325 -6.11 -10.82 -29.00
N THR A 326 -6.32 -11.95 -28.33
CA THR A 326 -7.44 -12.83 -28.63
C THR A 326 -8.76 -12.09 -28.40
N ALA A 327 -9.69 -12.18 -29.35
CA ALA A 327 -10.98 -11.51 -29.20
C ALA A 327 -11.72 -11.99 -27.93
N GLY A 328 -12.12 -11.05 -27.08
CA GLY A 328 -12.89 -11.33 -25.88
C GLY A 328 -14.27 -11.91 -26.22
N THR A 329 -14.74 -12.82 -25.37
CA THR A 329 -16.03 -13.52 -25.53
C THR A 329 -17.14 -12.96 -24.63
N GLY A 330 -16.85 -11.90 -23.86
CA GLY A 330 -17.71 -11.38 -22.79
C GLY A 330 -17.37 -11.96 -21.42
N ASP A 331 -16.56 -13.02 -21.37
CA ASP A 331 -15.97 -13.58 -20.16
C ASP A 331 -14.50 -13.20 -20.02
N TRP A 332 -13.89 -13.43 -18.86
CA TRP A 332 -12.46 -13.22 -18.66
C TRP A 332 -11.64 -14.05 -19.64
N THR A 333 -10.82 -13.39 -20.42
CA THR A 333 -9.98 -13.98 -21.48
C THR A 333 -8.54 -13.57 -21.27
N THR A 334 -7.63 -14.53 -21.24
CA THR A 334 -6.18 -14.29 -21.11
C THR A 334 -5.49 -14.44 -22.47
N THR A 335 -4.66 -13.49 -22.82
CA THR A 335 -3.77 -13.55 -23.97
C THR A 335 -2.35 -13.22 -23.55
N GLU A 336 -1.39 -14.00 -24.01
CA GLU A 336 0.04 -13.73 -23.87
C GLU A 336 0.65 -13.38 -25.22
N VAL A 337 1.56 -12.42 -25.22
CA VAL A 337 2.34 -12.01 -26.39
C VAL A 337 3.83 -12.20 -26.12
N ASP A 338 4.55 -12.66 -27.13
CA ASP A 338 5.98 -12.91 -27.09
C ASP A 338 6.75 -11.62 -27.35
N LEU A 339 7.73 -11.30 -26.50
CA LEU A 339 8.54 -10.09 -26.60
C LEU A 339 9.91 -10.35 -27.27
N SER A 340 10.22 -11.57 -27.70
CA SER A 340 11.52 -11.96 -28.26
C SER A 340 11.98 -11.09 -29.43
N ALA A 341 11.06 -10.58 -30.25
CA ALA A 341 11.36 -9.66 -31.35
C ALA A 341 11.95 -8.30 -30.86
N SER A 342 11.83 -7.99 -29.58
CA SER A 342 12.36 -6.79 -28.94
C SER A 342 13.49 -7.10 -27.95
N ALA A 343 14.04 -8.32 -27.95
CA ALA A 343 15.16 -8.69 -27.10
C ALA A 343 16.36 -7.75 -27.28
N GLY A 344 17.00 -7.40 -26.17
CA GLY A 344 18.09 -6.44 -26.11
C GLY A 344 17.68 -4.97 -26.08
N LYS A 345 16.38 -4.67 -26.15
CA LYS A 345 15.82 -3.33 -25.89
C LYS A 345 15.39 -3.19 -24.42
N ILE A 346 15.07 -1.98 -24.03
CA ILE A 346 14.47 -1.68 -22.73
C ILE A 346 12.99 -1.40 -22.95
N LEU A 347 12.14 -2.07 -22.17
CA LEU A 347 10.71 -1.78 -22.07
C LEU A 347 10.53 -0.62 -21.09
N TYR A 348 10.06 0.53 -21.56
CA TYR A 348 9.89 1.76 -20.79
C TYR A 348 8.46 1.98 -20.31
N ALA A 349 7.47 1.45 -21.03
CA ALA A 349 6.08 1.56 -20.62
C ALA A 349 5.23 0.45 -21.23
N ILE A 350 4.11 0.20 -20.53
CA ILE A 350 3.04 -0.70 -20.97
C ILE A 350 1.74 0.09 -21.00
N GLY A 351 0.98 -0.07 -22.06
CA GLY A 351 -0.31 0.57 -22.25
C GLY A 351 -1.26 -0.26 -23.13
N LEU A 352 -2.37 0.36 -23.49
CA LEU A 352 -3.38 -0.22 -24.36
C LEU A 352 -3.66 0.71 -25.54
N GLN A 353 -4.10 0.15 -26.65
CA GLN A 353 -4.77 0.87 -27.71
C GLN A 353 -6.15 0.26 -27.93
N VAL A 354 -7.17 1.11 -27.88
CA VAL A 354 -8.57 0.74 -28.17
C VAL A 354 -8.99 1.43 -29.44
N GLU A 355 -9.38 0.67 -30.45
CA GLU A 355 -9.76 1.18 -31.77
C GLU A 355 -10.86 0.34 -32.38
N SER A 356 -11.81 1.00 -33.04
CA SER A 356 -12.86 0.36 -33.84
C SER A 356 -12.90 0.97 -35.24
N SER A 357 -13.18 0.17 -36.25
CA SER A 357 -13.37 0.67 -37.62
C SER A 357 -14.67 1.46 -37.84
N LYS A 358 -15.56 1.48 -36.83
CA LYS A 358 -16.86 2.16 -36.85
C LYS A 358 -17.17 2.74 -35.48
N ASP A 359 -18.10 3.67 -35.40
CA ASP A 359 -18.59 4.19 -34.12
C ASP A 359 -19.16 3.05 -33.27
N VAL A 360 -18.82 3.08 -31.97
CA VAL A 360 -19.34 2.17 -30.97
C VAL A 360 -19.88 2.98 -29.78
N THR A 361 -21.11 2.76 -29.44
CA THR A 361 -21.76 3.39 -28.27
C THR A 361 -21.73 2.44 -27.08
N GLY A 362 -21.38 2.95 -25.90
CA GLY A 362 -21.38 2.17 -24.66
C GLY A 362 -20.29 1.08 -24.64
N TYR A 363 -19.13 1.36 -25.23
CA TYR A 363 -17.97 0.48 -25.14
C TYR A 363 -17.53 0.32 -23.69
N GLN A 364 -17.11 -0.88 -23.31
CA GLN A 364 -16.51 -1.17 -22.01
C GLN A 364 -15.53 -2.34 -22.12
N VAL A 365 -14.41 -2.21 -21.42
CA VAL A 365 -13.45 -3.27 -21.17
C VAL A 365 -12.97 -3.22 -19.73
N ASN A 366 -12.91 -4.38 -19.07
CA ASN A 366 -12.32 -4.55 -17.74
C ASN A 366 -10.98 -5.28 -17.86
N LEU A 367 -9.97 -4.79 -17.14
CA LEU A 367 -8.65 -5.41 -17.03
C LEU A 367 -8.56 -6.12 -15.67
N GLY A 368 -8.27 -7.41 -15.68
CA GLY A 368 -8.26 -8.25 -14.49
C GLY A 368 -6.88 -8.72 -14.06
N ARG A 369 -5.93 -8.84 -14.99
CA ARG A 369 -4.53 -9.20 -14.67
C ARG A 369 -3.59 -8.74 -15.77
N LEU A 370 -2.43 -8.23 -15.38
CA LEU A 370 -1.29 -7.98 -16.27
C LEU A 370 -0.09 -8.77 -15.75
N THR A 371 0.63 -9.44 -16.66
CA THR A 371 1.82 -10.22 -16.30
C THR A 371 2.98 -9.90 -17.22
N LEU A 372 4.18 -9.79 -16.66
CA LEU A 372 5.45 -9.83 -17.38
C LEU A 372 6.25 -11.01 -16.82
N THR A 373 6.47 -12.02 -17.64
CA THR A 373 7.14 -13.25 -17.23
C THR A 373 8.36 -13.53 -18.11
N GLU A 374 9.38 -14.13 -17.55
CA GLU A 374 10.61 -14.48 -18.24
C GLU A 374 10.66 -15.98 -18.58
N GLN A 375 10.17 -16.80 -17.66
CA GLN A 375 10.15 -18.25 -17.78
C GLN A 375 8.89 -18.83 -17.15
N GLU A 376 8.48 -19.99 -17.64
CA GLU A 376 7.45 -20.75 -16.97
C GLU A 376 7.96 -21.24 -15.61
N ARG A 377 7.16 -21.03 -14.57
CA ARG A 377 7.41 -21.56 -13.22
C ARG A 377 6.41 -22.66 -12.94
N ALA A 378 6.90 -23.77 -12.39
CA ALA A 378 6.02 -24.84 -11.95
C ALA A 378 5.18 -24.39 -10.74
N ALA A 379 4.03 -25.03 -10.54
CA ALA A 379 3.28 -24.91 -9.29
C ALA A 379 4.14 -25.41 -8.11
N LEU A 380 4.09 -24.64 -7.00
CA LEU A 380 4.87 -24.97 -5.80
C LEU A 380 4.21 -26.09 -5.01
N HIS A 381 5.01 -26.86 -4.27
CA HIS A 381 4.47 -27.75 -3.24
C HIS A 381 3.88 -26.94 -2.09
N GLY A 382 2.88 -27.49 -1.42
CA GLY A 382 2.27 -26.87 -0.26
C GLY A 382 3.24 -26.74 0.93
N PRO A 383 2.95 -25.85 1.89
CA PRO A 383 3.70 -25.77 3.13
C PRO A 383 3.86 -27.15 3.81
N ALA A 384 5.03 -27.46 4.33
CA ALA A 384 5.26 -28.76 5.01
C ALA A 384 4.38 -28.92 6.26
N SER A 385 3.96 -27.81 6.88
CA SER A 385 3.00 -27.82 7.99
C SER A 385 2.19 -26.51 8.01
N VAL A 386 0.93 -26.63 8.43
CA VAL A 386 0.06 -25.51 8.81
C VAL A 386 -0.41 -25.77 10.25
N THR A 387 -0.27 -24.80 11.12
CA THR A 387 -0.47 -24.95 12.57
C THR A 387 -1.45 -23.90 13.08
N LEU A 388 -2.38 -24.34 13.92
CA LEU A 388 -3.21 -23.46 14.73
C LEU A 388 -2.40 -23.04 15.97
N ASP A 389 -2.12 -21.74 16.11
CA ASP A 389 -1.48 -21.16 17.28
C ASP A 389 -2.50 -20.91 18.41
N GLU A 390 -3.60 -20.23 18.06
CA GLU A 390 -4.65 -19.88 19.01
C GLU A 390 -6.02 -19.85 18.33
N ILE A 391 -7.07 -20.25 19.05
CA ILE A 391 -8.46 -20.04 18.67
C ILE A 391 -9.23 -19.45 19.85
N LEU A 392 -10.02 -18.41 19.57
CA LEU A 392 -10.85 -17.72 20.54
C LEU A 392 -12.29 -17.71 20.02
N TYR A 393 -13.18 -18.47 20.64
CA TYR A 393 -14.60 -18.50 20.25
C TYR A 393 -15.29 -17.22 20.68
N ARG A 394 -15.98 -16.56 19.78
CA ARG A 394 -16.82 -15.38 20.05
C ARG A 394 -18.25 -15.79 20.42
N ASP A 395 -18.74 -16.83 19.77
CA ASP A 395 -20.05 -17.44 19.99
C ASP A 395 -20.03 -18.89 19.50
N ALA A 396 -21.19 -19.54 19.43
CA ALA A 396 -21.30 -20.94 19.02
C ALA A 396 -20.85 -21.19 17.57
N TYR A 397 -20.87 -20.17 16.73
CA TYR A 397 -20.68 -20.28 15.28
C TYR A 397 -19.48 -19.52 14.75
N THR A 398 -18.87 -18.65 15.57
CA THR A 398 -17.75 -17.80 15.13
C THR A 398 -16.58 -17.85 16.11
N ALA A 399 -15.39 -17.77 15.56
CA ALA A 399 -14.14 -17.69 16.32
C ALA A 399 -13.13 -16.76 15.66
N GLU A 400 -12.19 -16.27 16.43
CA GLU A 400 -10.92 -15.72 15.94
C GLU A 400 -9.88 -16.85 15.92
N ALA A 401 -8.99 -16.88 14.93
CA ALA A 401 -7.93 -17.89 14.88
C ALA A 401 -6.60 -17.26 14.46
N ARG A 402 -5.51 -17.74 15.03
CA ARG A 402 -4.15 -17.47 14.56
C ARG A 402 -3.57 -18.73 13.99
N VAL A 403 -3.08 -18.61 12.77
CA VAL A 403 -2.46 -19.72 12.05
C VAL A 403 -1.09 -19.32 11.54
N TYR A 404 -0.17 -20.27 11.46
CA TYR A 404 1.13 -20.09 10.84
C TYR A 404 1.56 -21.37 10.12
N TRP A 405 2.51 -21.23 9.21
CA TRP A 405 2.98 -22.34 8.37
C TRP A 405 4.45 -22.25 8.06
N THR A 406 5.01 -23.38 7.60
CA THR A 406 6.38 -23.40 7.13
C THR A 406 6.53 -22.62 5.83
N PRO A 407 7.57 -21.77 5.70
CA PRO A 407 7.84 -21.08 4.44
C PRO A 407 8.01 -22.06 3.29
N VAL A 408 7.52 -21.67 2.10
CA VAL A 408 7.76 -22.35 0.84
C VAL A 408 8.71 -21.49 0.03
N GLU A 409 9.82 -22.08 -0.43
CA GLU A 409 10.78 -21.39 -1.28
C GLU A 409 10.12 -20.92 -2.58
N GLU A 410 10.46 -19.73 -3.05
CA GLU A 410 9.87 -19.08 -4.22
C GLU A 410 8.38 -18.69 -4.10
N ALA A 411 7.74 -18.85 -2.96
CA ALA A 411 6.40 -18.32 -2.75
C ALA A 411 6.46 -16.79 -2.62
N ALA A 412 5.66 -16.10 -3.42
CA ALA A 412 5.46 -14.66 -3.33
C ALA A 412 4.38 -14.32 -2.30
N SER A 413 3.35 -15.17 -2.21
CA SER A 413 2.24 -15.02 -1.27
C SER A 413 1.62 -16.39 -0.94
N TYR A 414 0.63 -16.37 -0.05
CA TYR A 414 -0.16 -17.54 0.36
C TYR A 414 -1.63 -17.14 0.40
N GLU A 415 -2.47 -17.95 -0.23
CA GLU A 415 -3.92 -17.85 -0.12
C GLU A 415 -4.43 -18.81 0.98
N ILE A 416 -5.29 -18.30 1.85
CA ILE A 416 -5.91 -19.06 2.95
C ILE A 416 -7.36 -19.26 2.61
N TYR A 417 -7.80 -20.50 2.51
CA TYR A 417 -9.19 -20.86 2.21
C TYR A 417 -9.84 -21.56 3.39
N GLN A 418 -11.13 -21.31 3.57
CA GLN A 418 -12.01 -22.19 4.32
C GLN A 418 -12.66 -23.17 3.34
N VAL A 419 -12.58 -24.47 3.65
CA VAL A 419 -13.23 -25.52 2.86
C VAL A 419 -14.63 -25.74 3.41
N ASN A 420 -15.64 -25.53 2.59
CA ASN A 420 -17.05 -25.68 2.92
C ASN A 420 -17.46 -27.16 2.94
N ALA A 421 -18.59 -27.48 3.56
CA ALA A 421 -19.09 -28.86 3.66
C ALA A 421 -19.36 -29.52 2.29
N ASP A 422 -19.65 -28.76 1.26
CA ASP A 422 -19.84 -29.22 -0.12
C ASP A 422 -18.53 -29.37 -0.91
N GLY A 423 -17.38 -29.11 -0.27
CA GLY A 423 -16.07 -29.17 -0.88
C GLY A 423 -15.66 -27.92 -1.65
N THR A 424 -16.52 -26.91 -1.71
CA THR A 424 -16.13 -25.60 -2.28
C THR A 424 -15.18 -24.87 -1.35
N ARG A 425 -14.43 -23.92 -1.89
CA ARG A 425 -13.49 -23.08 -1.15
C ARG A 425 -13.98 -21.64 -1.07
N SER A 426 -13.90 -21.05 0.11
CA SER A 426 -14.10 -19.62 0.32
C SER A 426 -12.78 -18.99 0.74
N LEU A 427 -12.28 -18.04 -0.04
CA LEU A 427 -11.03 -17.35 0.31
C LEU A 427 -11.25 -16.53 1.58
N ILE A 428 -10.39 -16.74 2.58
CA ILE A 428 -10.32 -15.90 3.76
C ILE A 428 -9.49 -14.66 3.46
N MET A 429 -8.26 -14.87 2.99
CA MET A 429 -7.32 -13.81 2.65
C MET A 429 -6.11 -14.36 1.88
N GLU A 430 -5.45 -13.47 1.16
CA GLU A 430 -4.09 -13.65 0.65
C GLU A 430 -3.11 -12.83 1.50
N THR A 431 -1.91 -13.35 1.74
CA THR A 431 -0.86 -12.68 2.53
C THR A 431 0.54 -13.05 2.05
N PRO A 432 1.50 -12.13 2.01
CA PRO A 432 2.91 -12.44 1.76
C PRO A 432 3.61 -13.04 2.99
N SER A 433 2.96 -13.06 4.14
CA SER A 433 3.51 -13.58 5.41
C SER A 433 3.30 -15.08 5.53
N THR A 434 4.05 -15.73 6.43
CA THR A 434 3.87 -17.15 6.82
C THR A 434 3.00 -17.34 8.05
N ALA A 435 2.25 -16.31 8.43
CA ALA A 435 1.27 -16.33 9.51
C ALA A 435 0.13 -15.37 9.21
N TYR A 436 -1.06 -15.68 9.70
CA TYR A 436 -2.22 -14.82 9.55
C TYR A 436 -3.16 -14.89 10.75
N TYR A 437 -3.73 -13.74 11.11
CA TYR A 437 -4.82 -13.64 12.06
C TYR A 437 -6.16 -13.59 11.32
N ILE A 438 -6.97 -14.62 11.54
CA ILE A 438 -8.32 -14.73 10.98
C ILE A 438 -9.29 -14.08 11.96
N PRO A 439 -9.82 -12.89 11.67
CA PRO A 439 -10.69 -12.16 12.60
C PRO A 439 -12.07 -12.80 12.75
N THR A 440 -12.49 -13.58 11.76
CA THR A 440 -13.78 -14.29 11.79
C THR A 440 -13.64 -15.60 11.04
N LEU A 441 -13.56 -16.68 11.77
CA LEU A 441 -13.66 -18.04 11.28
C LEU A 441 -15.09 -18.54 11.55
N ASN A 442 -15.80 -18.95 10.51
CA ASN A 442 -17.19 -19.36 10.60
C ASN A 442 -17.33 -20.88 10.66
N TRP A 443 -18.25 -21.35 11.47
CA TRP A 443 -18.66 -22.75 11.54
C TRP A 443 -20.09 -22.91 11.03
N ASP A 444 -20.37 -23.97 10.29
CA ASP A 444 -21.67 -24.27 9.70
C ASP A 444 -22.72 -24.83 10.70
N GLY A 445 -22.31 -25.09 11.93
CA GLY A 445 -23.17 -25.67 12.98
C GLY A 445 -23.38 -27.19 12.86
N LEU A 446 -22.75 -27.85 11.89
CA LEU A 446 -22.99 -29.26 11.57
C LEU A 446 -21.72 -30.11 11.60
N ALA A 447 -20.64 -29.62 11.02
CA ALA A 447 -19.38 -30.36 10.93
C ALA A 447 -18.66 -30.48 12.29
N ALA A 448 -17.93 -31.58 12.51
CA ALA A 448 -17.13 -31.73 13.73
C ALA A 448 -15.89 -30.80 13.78
N ALA A 449 -15.53 -30.19 12.66
CA ALA A 449 -14.36 -29.35 12.51
C ALA A 449 -14.56 -28.33 11.39
N VAL A 450 -13.80 -27.24 11.45
CA VAL A 450 -13.56 -26.31 10.33
C VAL A 450 -12.26 -26.72 9.66
N ASN A 451 -12.25 -26.81 8.34
CA ASN A 451 -11.07 -27.10 7.55
C ASN A 451 -10.57 -25.86 6.84
N LEU A 452 -9.28 -25.60 6.97
CA LEU A 452 -8.57 -24.56 6.25
C LEU A 452 -7.58 -25.19 5.27
N GLU A 453 -7.26 -24.48 4.20
CA GLU A 453 -6.18 -24.81 3.29
C GLU A 453 -5.31 -23.58 3.08
N VAL A 454 -4.00 -23.78 3.07
CA VAL A 454 -3.00 -22.76 2.72
C VAL A 454 -2.35 -23.17 1.40
N VAL A 455 -2.43 -22.29 0.43
CA VAL A 455 -1.96 -22.49 -0.95
C VAL A 455 -0.86 -21.47 -1.23
N PRO A 456 0.39 -21.86 -1.50
CA PRO A 456 1.42 -20.92 -1.91
C PRO A 456 1.18 -20.45 -3.35
N VAL A 457 1.51 -19.19 -3.62
CA VAL A 457 1.45 -18.58 -4.94
C VAL A 457 2.86 -18.15 -5.32
N ASN A 458 3.35 -18.53 -6.50
CA ASN A 458 4.69 -18.14 -6.95
C ASN A 458 4.70 -16.75 -7.60
N GLY A 459 5.90 -16.24 -7.92
CA GLY A 459 6.07 -14.91 -8.52
C GLY A 459 5.40 -14.72 -9.89
N ASN A 460 4.96 -15.79 -10.57
CA ASN A 460 4.16 -15.70 -11.79
C ASN A 460 2.64 -15.72 -11.51
N GLY A 461 2.23 -15.69 -10.23
CA GLY A 461 0.83 -15.77 -9.82
C GLY A 461 0.22 -17.18 -9.98
N ILE A 462 1.03 -18.23 -10.05
CA ILE A 462 0.58 -19.62 -10.19
C ILE A 462 0.39 -20.21 -8.80
N ARG A 463 -0.82 -20.71 -8.53
CA ARG A 463 -1.17 -21.40 -7.29
C ARG A 463 -0.52 -22.77 -7.23
N GLY A 464 0.05 -23.11 -6.08
CA GLY A 464 0.67 -24.39 -5.78
C GLY A 464 -0.30 -25.38 -5.16
N GLU A 465 0.26 -26.45 -4.55
CA GLU A 465 -0.49 -27.45 -3.84
C GLU A 465 -0.98 -26.93 -2.48
N ALA A 466 -2.18 -27.31 -2.09
CA ALA A 466 -2.75 -26.92 -0.81
C ALA A 466 -2.22 -27.78 0.34
N THR A 467 -1.96 -27.18 1.50
CA THR A 467 -1.78 -27.92 2.76
C THR A 467 -2.94 -27.62 3.70
N ALA A 468 -3.62 -28.70 4.13
CA ALA A 468 -4.81 -28.59 4.95
C ALA A 468 -4.49 -28.47 6.45
N LEU A 469 -5.34 -27.74 7.18
CA LEU A 469 -5.43 -27.69 8.63
C LEU A 469 -6.86 -28.00 9.06
N THR A 470 -7.05 -29.03 9.89
CA THR A 470 -8.36 -29.35 10.49
C THR A 470 -8.41 -28.79 11.91
N ILE A 471 -9.37 -27.92 12.19
CA ILE A 471 -9.60 -27.29 13.49
C ILE A 471 -10.87 -27.91 14.09
N PRO A 472 -10.77 -28.84 15.06
CA PRO A 472 -11.93 -29.36 15.77
C PRO A 472 -12.75 -28.24 16.39
N TRP A 473 -14.05 -28.19 16.11
CA TRP A 473 -14.93 -27.18 16.70
C TRP A 473 -15.45 -27.68 18.03
N VAL A 474 -14.93 -27.12 19.12
CA VAL A 474 -15.22 -27.61 20.46
C VAL A 474 -16.28 -26.79 21.20
N TYR A 475 -16.69 -25.64 20.67
CA TYR A 475 -17.80 -24.87 21.22
C TYR A 475 -19.12 -25.66 21.10
N GLY A 476 -19.85 -25.80 22.19
CA GLY A 476 -21.11 -26.55 22.21
C GLY A 476 -20.99 -28.04 22.56
N ASN A 477 -19.78 -28.59 22.70
CA ASN A 477 -19.57 -30.01 23.07
C ASN A 477 -19.53 -30.24 24.61
N GLY A 478 -20.35 -29.54 25.38
CA GLY A 478 -20.46 -29.70 26.84
C GLY A 478 -19.49 -28.85 27.66
N ASP A 479 -18.47 -28.26 27.05
CA ASP A 479 -17.52 -27.33 27.68
C ASP A 479 -17.68 -25.88 27.18
N SER A 480 -18.71 -25.59 26.39
CA SER A 480 -18.93 -24.27 25.77
C SER A 480 -19.05 -23.13 26.79
N GLU A 481 -19.79 -23.35 27.87
CA GLU A 481 -19.92 -22.35 28.94
C GLU A 481 -18.59 -22.05 29.62
N LYS A 482 -17.74 -23.06 29.79
CA LYS A 482 -16.40 -22.88 30.38
C LYS A 482 -15.43 -22.18 29.43
N ILE A 483 -15.56 -22.42 28.13
CA ILE A 483 -14.74 -21.78 27.11
C ILE A 483 -15.15 -20.32 26.97
N GLU A 484 -16.45 -20.02 26.90
CA GLU A 484 -16.98 -18.67 26.86
C GLU A 484 -16.59 -17.85 28.10
N GLU A 485 -16.82 -18.42 29.29
CA GLU A 485 -16.41 -17.79 30.55
C GLU A 485 -14.89 -17.56 30.63
N LYS A 486 -14.10 -18.49 30.09
CA LYS A 486 -12.64 -18.47 30.17
C LYS A 486 -11.97 -17.51 29.19
N TYR A 487 -12.55 -17.26 28.01
CA TYR A 487 -11.88 -16.53 26.93
C TYR A 487 -12.53 -15.21 26.54
N PHE A 488 -13.81 -15.01 26.92
CA PHE A 488 -14.58 -13.85 26.44
C PHE A 488 -15.07 -12.94 27.57
N ASP A 489 -14.92 -13.36 28.83
CA ASP A 489 -15.32 -12.50 29.94
C ASP A 489 -14.24 -11.41 30.15
N ASN A 490 -14.59 -10.17 29.78
CA ASN A 490 -13.75 -9.02 30.09
C ASN A 490 -13.85 -8.73 31.60
N VAL A 491 -13.00 -9.39 32.38
CA VAL A 491 -12.98 -9.22 33.84
C VAL A 491 -12.61 -7.81 34.30
N CYS A 492 -12.05 -7.00 33.40
CA CYS A 492 -11.72 -5.60 33.67
C CYS A 492 -12.85 -4.64 33.36
N LEU A 493 -13.94 -5.08 32.68
CA LEU A 493 -15.03 -4.20 32.31
C LEU A 493 -15.68 -3.59 33.56
N ASN A 494 -15.62 -2.26 33.68
CA ASN A 494 -16.10 -1.50 34.83
C ASN A 494 -15.51 -1.96 36.18
N ALA A 495 -14.34 -2.62 36.19
CA ALA A 495 -13.64 -2.98 37.38
C ALA A 495 -13.22 -1.74 38.19
N LYS A 496 -13.04 -1.91 39.48
CA LYS A 496 -12.71 -0.80 40.38
C LYS A 496 -11.21 -0.47 40.30
N VAL A 497 -10.87 0.76 39.91
CA VAL A 497 -9.51 1.28 40.08
C VAL A 497 -9.22 1.47 41.57
N THR A 498 -8.22 0.77 42.10
CA THR A 498 -7.80 0.82 43.52
C THR A 498 -6.56 1.65 43.75
N GLY A 499 -5.82 1.96 42.69
CA GLY A 499 -4.66 2.82 42.74
C GLY A 499 -4.20 3.18 41.34
N VAL A 500 -3.61 4.33 41.19
CA VAL A 500 -3.05 4.84 39.93
C VAL A 500 -1.84 5.74 40.23
N SER A 501 -0.83 5.66 39.39
CA SER A 501 0.38 6.47 39.53
C SER A 501 0.08 7.97 39.41
N LYS A 502 -0.63 8.34 38.35
CA LYS A 502 -1.07 9.69 38.01
C LYS A 502 -2.14 9.62 36.96
N GLU A 503 -2.98 10.65 36.87
CA GLU A 503 -3.95 10.77 35.81
C GLU A 503 -4.19 12.26 35.46
N ASN A 504 -4.42 12.53 34.19
CA ASN A 504 -4.76 13.85 33.73
C ASN A 504 -6.24 14.18 34.02
N ALA A 505 -6.53 15.45 34.24
CA ALA A 505 -7.91 15.92 34.40
C ALA A 505 -8.74 15.59 33.14
N GLY A 506 -9.85 14.87 33.34
CA GLY A 506 -10.72 14.46 32.23
C GLY A 506 -10.35 13.12 31.58
N GLU A 507 -9.20 12.52 31.92
CA GLU A 507 -8.70 11.25 31.41
C GLU A 507 -8.35 10.25 32.52
N PRO A 508 -9.31 9.96 33.43
CA PRO A 508 -9.06 9.11 34.61
C PRO A 508 -8.87 7.64 34.21
N ALA A 509 -8.16 6.90 35.05
CA ALA A 509 -7.86 5.47 34.85
C ALA A 509 -9.11 4.61 34.62
N SER A 510 -10.26 4.97 35.18
CA SER A 510 -11.52 4.26 34.96
C SER A 510 -11.97 4.23 33.48
N LYS A 511 -11.56 5.18 32.67
CA LYS A 511 -11.85 5.18 31.23
C LYS A 511 -11.09 4.10 30.46
N ALA A 512 -10.01 3.57 30.99
CA ALA A 512 -9.33 2.42 30.40
C ALA A 512 -10.08 1.10 30.62
N LEU A 513 -11.16 1.11 31.41
CA LEU A 513 -11.91 -0.08 31.83
C LEU A 513 -13.39 -0.04 31.43
N ASP A 514 -13.83 0.94 30.65
CA ASP A 514 -15.23 1.15 30.29
C ASP A 514 -15.69 0.36 29.05
N GLY A 515 -14.78 -0.39 28.43
CA GLY A 515 -15.08 -1.28 27.30
C GLY A 515 -15.15 -0.58 25.95
N THR A 516 -14.70 0.68 25.83
CA THR A 516 -14.62 1.39 24.55
C THR A 516 -13.21 1.87 24.27
N ALA A 517 -12.81 1.82 22.98
CA ALA A 517 -11.55 2.37 22.47
C ALA A 517 -11.75 3.75 21.80
N ALA A 518 -12.87 4.44 22.08
CA ALA A 518 -13.15 5.76 21.51
C ALA A 518 -12.15 6.81 22.03
N ASN A 519 -11.70 7.72 21.15
CA ASN A 519 -10.72 8.77 21.50
C ASN A 519 -11.07 9.61 22.75
N GLY A 520 -12.36 9.78 23.06
CA GLY A 520 -12.82 10.46 24.27
C GLY A 520 -12.73 9.63 25.55
N SER A 521 -12.39 8.33 25.44
CA SER A 521 -12.31 7.40 26.55
C SER A 521 -10.94 6.78 26.66
N LYS A 522 -10.02 7.48 27.31
CA LYS A 522 -8.65 7.03 27.55
C LYS A 522 -8.16 7.43 28.94
N TRP A 523 -7.21 6.68 29.43
CA TRP A 523 -6.39 7.07 30.59
C TRP A 523 -5.06 7.62 30.13
N CYS A 524 -4.69 8.78 30.66
CA CYS A 524 -3.35 9.33 30.50
C CYS A 524 -2.68 9.47 31.85
N ALA A 525 -1.48 8.87 31.98
CA ALA A 525 -0.68 8.90 33.21
C ALA A 525 -0.09 10.29 33.55
N GLY A 526 -0.33 11.30 32.70
CA GLY A 526 0.10 12.67 32.88
C GLY A 526 1.45 12.99 32.23
N ASP A 527 1.60 14.27 31.90
CA ASP A 527 2.77 14.78 31.19
C ASP A 527 4.08 14.55 31.97
N GLY A 528 5.13 14.23 31.25
CA GLY A 528 6.47 14.04 31.80
C GLY A 528 6.65 12.78 32.65
N THR A 529 5.73 11.81 32.58
CA THR A 529 5.92 10.51 33.21
C THR A 529 6.45 9.48 32.24
N THR A 530 7.55 8.81 32.60
CA THR A 530 8.12 7.68 31.86
C THR A 530 7.59 6.33 32.35
N GLU A 531 6.94 6.32 33.52
CA GLU A 531 6.37 5.14 34.14
C GLU A 531 4.95 5.43 34.61
N GLY A 532 4.00 4.61 34.19
CA GLY A 532 2.63 4.65 34.66
C GLY A 532 2.18 3.28 35.13
N TRP A 533 1.44 3.25 36.24
CA TRP A 533 0.82 2.03 36.74
C TRP A 533 -0.61 2.29 37.21
N MET A 534 -1.43 1.28 37.09
CA MET A 534 -2.79 1.24 37.58
C MET A 534 -3.04 -0.10 38.28
N SER A 535 -3.69 -0.06 39.42
CA SER A 535 -4.18 -1.23 40.17
C SER A 535 -5.69 -1.30 40.03
N ILE A 536 -6.20 -2.46 39.69
CA ILE A 536 -7.63 -2.73 39.54
C ILE A 536 -8.07 -3.90 40.39
N ASP A 537 -9.24 -3.79 40.97
CA ASP A 537 -9.93 -4.87 41.66
C ASP A 537 -11.08 -5.36 40.76
N ILE A 538 -10.94 -6.57 40.24
CA ILE A 538 -11.93 -7.22 39.41
C ILE A 538 -13.10 -7.83 40.22
N GLY A 539 -13.06 -7.73 41.54
CA GLY A 539 -14.14 -8.11 42.44
C GLY A 539 -14.33 -9.63 42.64
N ARG A 540 -13.50 -10.45 42.02
CA ARG A 540 -13.56 -11.93 42.13
C ARG A 540 -12.22 -12.57 41.79
N GLU A 541 -12.04 -13.83 42.18
CA GLU A 541 -10.92 -14.63 41.66
C GLU A 541 -11.20 -14.97 40.17
N ALA A 542 -10.18 -14.75 39.31
CA ALA A 542 -10.25 -15.08 37.89
C ALA A 542 -8.87 -15.53 37.41
N THR A 543 -8.86 -16.47 36.45
CA THR A 543 -7.65 -16.80 35.68
C THR A 543 -7.56 -15.88 34.47
N VAL A 544 -6.67 -14.90 34.55
CA VAL A 544 -6.41 -13.99 33.41
C VAL A 544 -5.53 -14.72 32.39
N ARG A 545 -6.03 -14.87 31.16
CA ARG A 545 -5.31 -15.55 30.08
C ARG A 545 -4.88 -14.61 28.96
N ARG A 546 -5.53 -13.47 28.85
CA ARG A 546 -5.22 -12.47 27.83
C ARG A 546 -5.17 -11.09 28.47
N TRP A 547 -4.21 -10.32 28.04
CA TRP A 547 -4.09 -8.91 28.34
C TRP A 547 -4.13 -8.13 27.02
N ARG A 548 -5.06 -7.20 26.90
CA ARG A 548 -5.17 -6.31 25.74
C ARG A 548 -5.09 -4.88 26.23
N VAL A 549 -4.18 -4.11 25.66
CA VAL A 549 -4.06 -2.67 25.84
C VAL A 549 -4.26 -2.02 24.48
N GLU A 550 -5.24 -1.16 24.37
CA GLU A 550 -5.41 -0.30 23.22
C GLU A 550 -4.78 1.05 23.55
N HIS A 551 -3.76 1.40 22.79
CA HIS A 551 -3.08 2.67 22.97
C HIS A 551 -3.89 3.76 22.25
N ALA A 552 -4.12 4.88 22.93
CA ALA A 552 -4.66 6.07 22.30
C ALA A 552 -3.58 6.73 21.45
N GLU A 553 -3.95 7.15 20.24
CA GLU A 553 -3.13 7.97 19.38
C GLU A 553 -3.04 9.41 19.88
#